data_2f59de56d3200a9f54606a7e07a7d436
#
_entry.id   2f59de56d3200a9f54606a7e07a7d436
#
_cell.length_a   1.000
_cell.length_b   1.000
_cell.length_c   1.000
_cell.angle_alpha   90.00
_cell.angle_beta   90.00
_cell.angle_gamma   90.00
#
_symmetry.space_group_name_H-M   'P 1'
#
loop_
_entity.id
_entity.type
_entity.pdbx_description
1 polymer ?
#
loop_
_entity_poly.entity_id
_entity_poly.type
_entity_poly.pdbx_seq_one_letter_code
_entity_poly.pdbx_strand_id
1 'polypeptide(L)'
;MLRGSGVEWDIRKNEPYSVYDKLEFDVPVGVTGDCYDRYLVRMEEMRQSTKIISQCVVWLKSNPGPVMSDDHKVTPPNREDMKDDMESLIHHFKLFTEGFCLPEGESYTAVEAPKGEFGVYIVSDGANKPYRIKIRAPGFPHLASMDEMSKGHMLSDVVTIIGTQDIVFGEVDR
;
A
#
# COMPACT_ATOMS: atom_id res chain seq x y z
N MET A 1 7.55 -10.24 7.10
CA MET A 1 7.83 -11.69 7.13
C MET A 1 9.14 -12.03 6.42
N LEU A 2 9.28 -11.81 5.10
CA LEU A 2 10.51 -12.12 4.34
C LEU A 2 11.77 -11.52 4.95
N ARG A 3 11.76 -10.22 5.23
CA ARG A 3 12.92 -9.53 5.83
C ARG A 3 13.27 -10.07 7.21
N GLY A 4 12.29 -10.43 8.02
CA GLY A 4 12.52 -11.11 9.30
C GLY A 4 13.13 -12.49 9.15
N SER A 5 12.98 -13.15 8.01
CA SER A 5 13.58 -14.46 7.68
C SER A 5 14.91 -14.37 6.91
N GLY A 6 15.50 -13.19 6.82
CA GLY A 6 16.81 -13.00 6.22
C GLY A 6 16.81 -12.67 4.72
N VAL A 7 15.64 -12.45 4.11
CA VAL A 7 15.52 -12.09 2.68
C VAL A 7 15.41 -10.59 2.53
N GLU A 8 16.39 -9.98 1.89
CA GLU A 8 16.43 -8.55 1.58
C GLU A 8 15.56 -8.26 0.36
N TRP A 9 14.23 -8.16 0.59
CA TRP A 9 13.29 -7.81 -0.45
C TRP A 9 12.41 -6.64 -0.01
N ASP A 10 12.43 -5.57 -0.82
CA ASP A 10 11.58 -4.40 -0.64
C ASP A 10 11.26 -3.81 -2.01
N ILE A 11 9.97 -3.76 -2.38
CA ILE A 11 9.52 -3.28 -3.70
C ILE A 11 9.96 -1.84 -3.93
N ARG A 12 10.01 -1.01 -2.90
CA ARG A 12 10.46 0.38 -2.99
C ARG A 12 11.91 0.53 -3.45
N LYS A 13 12.74 -0.52 -3.27
CA LYS A 13 14.14 -0.58 -3.71
C LYS A 13 14.32 -1.42 -4.98
N ASN A 14 13.66 -2.58 -5.05
CA ASN A 14 13.83 -3.53 -6.15
C ASN A 14 13.07 -3.10 -7.41
N GLU A 15 11.88 -2.52 -7.25
CA GLU A 15 11.02 -2.01 -8.30
C GLU A 15 10.46 -0.63 -7.92
N PRO A 16 11.31 0.41 -7.89
CA PRO A 16 10.92 1.72 -7.39
C PRO A 16 9.70 2.29 -8.10
N TYR A 17 8.75 2.79 -7.32
CA TYR A 17 7.57 3.46 -7.81
C TYR A 17 7.42 4.83 -7.14
N SER A 18 6.61 5.72 -7.75
CA SER A 18 6.40 7.09 -7.28
C SER A 18 7.72 7.86 -7.18
N VAL A 19 8.18 8.20 -5.96
CA VAL A 19 9.41 8.98 -5.71
C VAL A 19 10.45 8.20 -4.89
N TYR A 20 10.27 6.91 -4.67
CA TYR A 20 11.17 6.10 -3.84
C TYR A 20 12.59 5.98 -4.40
N ASP A 21 12.77 6.16 -5.70
CA ASP A 21 14.08 6.24 -6.36
C ASP A 21 14.93 7.42 -5.88
N LYS A 22 14.28 8.48 -5.34
CA LYS A 22 14.93 9.72 -4.86
C LYS A 22 15.14 9.75 -3.35
N LEU A 23 14.66 8.74 -2.62
CA LEU A 23 14.67 8.70 -1.18
C LEU A 23 15.76 7.76 -0.65
N GLU A 24 16.45 8.22 0.39
CA GLU A 24 17.47 7.45 1.07
C GLU A 24 16.90 6.78 2.32
N PHE A 25 16.87 5.46 2.31
CA PHE A 25 16.49 4.63 3.46
C PHE A 25 17.13 3.25 3.35
N ASP A 26 17.23 2.56 4.47
CA ASP A 26 17.80 1.22 4.57
C ASP A 26 16.68 0.18 4.68
N VAL A 27 16.97 -1.04 4.22
CA VAL A 27 16.06 -2.19 4.33
C VAL A 27 16.57 -3.08 5.47
N PRO A 28 15.90 -3.09 6.63
CA PRO A 28 16.34 -3.93 7.74
C PRO A 28 16.03 -5.40 7.45
N VAL A 29 16.98 -6.29 7.80
CA VAL A 29 16.90 -7.73 7.58
C VAL A 29 17.22 -8.46 8.89
N GLY A 30 16.42 -9.45 9.23
CA GLY A 30 16.64 -10.33 10.38
C GLY A 30 17.69 -11.40 10.09
N VAL A 31 18.21 -12.01 11.13
CA VAL A 31 19.27 -13.04 11.06
C VAL A 31 18.76 -14.38 11.54
N THR A 32 18.06 -14.41 12.66
CA THR A 32 17.57 -15.63 13.33
C THR A 32 16.24 -16.14 12.76
N GLY A 33 15.40 -15.22 12.27
CA GLY A 33 14.11 -15.55 11.66
C GLY A 33 12.98 -15.83 12.68
N ASP A 34 13.20 -15.49 13.94
CA ASP A 34 12.23 -15.72 15.03
C ASP A 34 11.25 -14.54 15.25
N CYS A 35 10.39 -14.66 16.25
CA CYS A 35 9.43 -13.60 16.60
C CYS A 35 10.12 -12.31 17.03
N TYR A 36 11.28 -12.41 17.68
CA TYR A 36 12.02 -11.25 18.15
C TYR A 36 12.66 -10.50 16.98
N ASP A 37 13.23 -11.21 16.01
CA ASP A 37 13.75 -10.61 14.78
C ASP A 37 12.65 -9.86 14.00
N ARG A 38 11.47 -10.46 13.88
CA ARG A 38 10.33 -9.78 13.23
C ARG A 38 9.92 -8.50 13.95
N TYR A 39 9.98 -8.51 15.28
CA TYR A 39 9.75 -7.31 16.09
C TYR A 39 10.82 -6.24 15.82
N LEU A 40 12.09 -6.61 15.87
CA LEU A 40 13.21 -5.68 15.64
C LEU A 40 13.19 -5.07 14.24
N VAL A 41 12.90 -5.88 13.22
CA VAL A 41 12.75 -5.40 11.84
C VAL A 41 11.66 -4.33 11.76
N ARG A 42 10.49 -4.54 12.36
CA ARG A 42 9.41 -3.53 12.36
C ARG A 42 9.78 -2.26 13.11
N MET A 43 10.50 -2.37 14.23
CA MET A 43 10.99 -1.21 14.96
C MET A 43 11.94 -0.37 14.09
N GLU A 44 12.81 -1.02 13.34
CA GLU A 44 13.72 -0.33 12.44
C GLU A 44 12.99 0.25 11.22
N GLU A 45 12.01 -0.48 10.66
CA GLU A 45 11.17 0.02 9.56
C GLU A 45 10.42 1.31 9.95
N MET A 46 9.96 1.44 11.19
CA MET A 46 9.36 2.69 11.70
C MET A 46 10.37 3.84 11.72
N ARG A 47 11.63 3.59 12.10
CA ARG A 47 12.69 4.61 12.06
C ARG A 47 12.99 5.04 10.63
N GLN A 48 13.10 4.09 9.71
CA GLN A 48 13.31 4.37 8.29
C GLN A 48 12.13 5.14 7.69
N SER A 49 10.90 4.81 8.07
CA SER A 49 9.71 5.57 7.65
C SER A 49 9.74 7.02 8.13
N THR A 50 10.20 7.26 9.35
CA THR A 50 10.39 8.63 9.86
C THR A 50 11.46 9.39 9.09
N LYS A 51 12.55 8.71 8.69
CA LYS A 51 13.60 9.27 7.84
C LYS A 51 13.04 9.68 6.46
N ILE A 52 12.21 8.84 5.85
CA ILE A 52 11.52 9.12 4.58
C ILE A 52 10.61 10.34 4.71
N ILE A 53 9.77 10.39 5.74
CA ILE A 53 8.86 11.52 5.98
C ILE A 53 9.65 12.83 6.11
N SER A 54 10.77 12.82 6.85
CA SER A 54 11.62 14.00 7.02
C SER A 54 12.18 14.51 5.69
N GLN A 55 12.64 13.61 4.82
CA GLN A 55 13.11 13.96 3.47
C GLN A 55 11.99 14.56 2.61
N CYS A 56 10.81 13.96 2.63
CA CYS A 56 9.64 14.48 1.90
C CYS A 56 9.25 15.90 2.39
N VAL A 57 9.22 16.12 3.71
CA VAL A 57 8.87 17.43 4.27
C VAL A 57 9.90 18.50 3.88
N VAL A 58 11.19 18.18 3.91
CA VAL A 58 12.26 19.12 3.48
C VAL A 58 12.09 19.47 2.00
N TRP A 59 11.85 18.45 1.17
CA TRP A 59 11.67 18.65 -0.27
C TRP A 59 10.43 19.50 -0.58
N LEU A 60 9.28 19.21 0.04
CA LEU A 60 8.03 19.93 -0.18
C LEU A 60 8.13 21.41 0.26
N LYS A 61 8.85 21.71 1.34
CA LYS A 61 9.10 23.10 1.76
C LYS A 61 9.91 23.89 0.74
N SER A 62 10.84 23.23 0.06
CA SER A 62 11.70 23.85 -0.95
C SER A 62 11.05 23.92 -2.33
N ASN A 63 10.04 23.12 -2.59
CA ASN A 63 9.38 22.99 -3.88
C ASN A 63 7.84 23.11 -3.74
N PRO A 64 7.33 24.30 -3.43
CA PRO A 64 5.89 24.51 -3.38
C PRO A 64 5.29 24.37 -4.78
N GLY A 65 4.14 23.71 -4.87
CA GLY A 65 3.47 23.47 -6.15
C GLY A 65 1.99 23.15 -5.95
N PRO A 66 1.25 22.94 -7.06
CA PRO A 66 -0.15 22.54 -6.98
C PRO A 66 -0.29 21.18 -6.29
N VAL A 67 -1.37 21.04 -5.52
CA VAL A 67 -1.66 19.80 -4.76
C VAL A 67 -2.70 18.92 -5.45
N MET A 68 -3.23 19.37 -6.56
CA MET A 68 -4.25 18.68 -7.35
C MET A 68 -3.79 18.53 -8.79
N SER A 69 -4.24 17.47 -9.46
CA SER A 69 -4.04 17.26 -10.89
C SER A 69 -4.87 18.24 -11.71
N ASP A 70 -4.38 18.63 -12.88
CA ASP A 70 -5.13 19.45 -13.86
C ASP A 70 -6.11 18.63 -14.71
N ASP A 71 -6.16 17.30 -14.51
CA ASP A 71 -7.07 16.43 -15.24
C ASP A 71 -8.49 16.51 -14.67
N HIS A 72 -9.33 17.28 -15.34
CA HIS A 72 -10.74 17.45 -14.99
C HIS A 72 -11.58 16.17 -15.02
N LYS A 73 -11.11 15.09 -15.65
CA LYS A 73 -11.80 13.80 -15.61
C LYS A 73 -11.84 13.19 -14.20
N VAL A 74 -10.76 13.36 -13.44
CA VAL A 74 -10.58 12.70 -12.15
C VAL A 74 -10.59 13.68 -10.99
N THR A 75 -10.47 14.99 -11.28
CA THR A 75 -10.39 16.03 -10.26
C THR A 75 -11.73 16.70 -10.07
N PRO A 76 -12.25 16.79 -8.83
CA PRO A 76 -13.48 17.50 -8.55
C PRO A 76 -13.29 19.01 -8.76
N PRO A 77 -14.34 19.73 -9.17
CA PRO A 77 -14.32 21.19 -9.29
C PRO A 77 -14.17 21.86 -7.92
N ASN A 78 -13.74 23.13 -7.91
CA ASN A 78 -13.68 23.90 -6.68
C ASN A 78 -15.06 24.09 -6.09
N ARG A 79 -15.12 24.13 -4.75
CA ARG A 79 -16.40 24.27 -4.02
C ARG A 79 -17.13 25.58 -4.33
N GLU A 80 -16.40 26.66 -4.60
CA GLU A 80 -16.98 27.97 -4.90
C GLU A 80 -17.61 27.97 -6.30
N ASP A 81 -16.93 27.41 -7.28
CA ASP A 81 -17.41 27.29 -8.67
C ASP A 81 -18.74 26.51 -8.73
N MET A 82 -18.92 25.50 -7.90
CA MET A 82 -20.17 24.73 -7.83
C MET A 82 -21.41 25.53 -7.40
N LYS A 83 -21.22 26.72 -6.82
CA LYS A 83 -22.35 27.57 -6.38
C LYS A 83 -22.87 28.46 -7.49
N ASP A 84 -22.00 28.87 -8.38
CA ASP A 84 -22.26 29.92 -9.37
C ASP A 84 -22.19 29.37 -10.81
N ASP A 85 -21.59 28.21 -11.01
CA ASP A 85 -21.47 27.56 -12.31
C ASP A 85 -22.18 26.19 -12.34
N MET A 86 -23.18 26.10 -13.23
CA MET A 86 -24.00 24.89 -13.41
C MET A 86 -23.15 23.72 -13.96
N GLU A 87 -22.16 23.97 -14.80
CA GLU A 87 -21.33 22.93 -15.37
C GLU A 87 -20.46 22.28 -14.30
N SER A 88 -19.86 23.07 -13.42
CA SER A 88 -19.11 22.60 -12.26
C SER A 88 -19.98 21.76 -11.31
N LEU A 89 -21.21 22.17 -11.08
CA LEU A 89 -22.15 21.40 -10.25
C LEU A 89 -22.49 20.04 -10.90
N ILE A 90 -22.76 20.00 -12.20
CA ILE A 90 -23.05 18.76 -12.93
C ILE A 90 -21.82 17.86 -12.95
N HIS A 91 -20.63 18.42 -13.17
CA HIS A 91 -19.37 17.66 -13.15
C HIS A 91 -19.13 17.01 -11.79
N HIS A 92 -19.29 17.76 -10.71
CA HIS A 92 -19.20 17.22 -9.35
C HIS A 92 -20.21 16.09 -9.13
N PHE A 93 -21.47 16.30 -9.49
CA PHE A 93 -22.51 15.28 -9.32
C PHE A 93 -22.18 13.99 -10.07
N LYS A 94 -21.77 14.10 -11.34
CA LYS A 94 -21.40 12.94 -12.15
C LYS A 94 -20.17 12.22 -11.62
N LEU A 95 -19.15 12.96 -11.21
CA LEU A 95 -17.91 12.37 -10.70
C LEU A 95 -18.15 11.51 -9.44
N PHE A 96 -19.04 11.96 -8.55
CA PHE A 96 -19.32 11.26 -7.29
C PHE A 96 -20.44 10.22 -7.38
N THR A 97 -21.32 10.27 -8.39
CA THR A 97 -22.38 9.29 -8.57
C THR A 97 -22.04 8.22 -9.60
N GLU A 98 -21.50 8.61 -10.74
CA GLU A 98 -21.17 7.72 -11.86
C GLU A 98 -19.69 7.35 -11.90
N GLY A 99 -18.80 8.29 -11.50
CA GLY A 99 -17.36 8.16 -11.66
C GLY A 99 -16.92 8.46 -13.08
N PHE A 100 -15.71 7.99 -13.44
CA PHE A 100 -15.14 8.15 -14.77
C PHE A 100 -14.87 6.78 -15.41
N CYS A 101 -14.92 6.73 -16.73
CA CYS A 101 -14.65 5.51 -17.48
C CYS A 101 -13.12 5.37 -17.68
N LEU A 102 -12.62 4.16 -17.48
CA LEU A 102 -11.24 3.79 -17.78
C LEU A 102 -11.16 3.17 -19.18
N PRO A 103 -10.06 3.35 -19.92
CA PRO A 103 -9.83 2.62 -21.17
C PRO A 103 -9.89 1.10 -20.94
N GLU A 104 -10.27 0.37 -21.98
CA GLU A 104 -10.19 -1.10 -21.98
C GLU A 104 -8.74 -1.55 -21.79
N GLY A 105 -8.54 -2.54 -20.95
CA GLY A 105 -7.22 -3.10 -20.70
C GLY A 105 -7.09 -3.73 -19.32
N GLU A 106 -5.90 -4.20 -19.03
CA GLU A 106 -5.56 -4.81 -17.76
C GLU A 106 -4.31 -4.16 -17.15
N SER A 107 -4.26 -4.08 -15.84
CA SER A 107 -3.12 -3.54 -15.11
C SER A 107 -2.93 -4.26 -13.79
N TYR A 108 -1.67 -4.55 -13.46
CA TYR A 108 -1.28 -4.99 -12.13
C TYR A 108 -0.33 -3.98 -11.52
N THR A 109 -0.63 -3.55 -10.31
CA THR A 109 0.24 -2.64 -9.55
C THR A 109 0.39 -3.17 -8.13
N ALA A 110 1.63 -3.23 -7.67
CA ALA A 110 1.96 -3.62 -6.30
C ALA A 110 2.65 -2.47 -5.58
N VAL A 111 2.39 -2.36 -4.28
CA VAL A 111 3.03 -1.40 -3.38
C VAL A 111 3.53 -2.10 -2.14
N GLU A 112 4.58 -1.56 -1.53
CA GLU A 112 5.05 -2.00 -0.22
C GLU A 112 4.11 -1.45 0.86
N ALA A 113 3.19 -2.28 1.33
CA ALA A 113 2.33 -1.97 2.46
C ALA A 113 3.02 -2.34 3.79
N PRO A 114 2.54 -1.84 4.95
CA PRO A 114 3.16 -2.14 6.24
C PRO A 114 3.27 -3.64 6.55
N LYS A 115 2.39 -4.46 6.00
CA LYS A 115 2.37 -5.92 6.18
C LYS A 115 3.17 -6.69 5.14
N GLY A 116 3.51 -6.04 4.02
CA GLY A 116 4.22 -6.61 2.89
C GLY A 116 3.67 -6.15 1.55
N GLU A 117 3.91 -6.89 0.49
CA GLU A 117 3.45 -6.56 -0.85
C GLU A 117 1.93 -6.63 -0.96
N PHE A 118 1.31 -5.50 -1.20
CA PHE A 118 -0.11 -5.37 -1.53
C PHE A 118 -0.27 -5.09 -3.02
N GLY A 119 -0.91 -5.99 -3.74
CA GLY A 119 -1.08 -5.90 -5.18
C GLY A 119 -2.55 -5.85 -5.59
N VAL A 120 -2.84 -5.05 -6.60
CA VAL A 120 -4.18 -4.95 -7.21
C VAL A 120 -4.07 -5.22 -8.70
N TYR A 121 -4.78 -6.23 -9.17
CA TYR A 121 -4.96 -6.53 -10.59
C TYR A 121 -6.37 -6.12 -11.00
N ILE A 122 -6.47 -5.28 -12.01
CA ILE A 122 -7.73 -4.72 -12.52
C ILE A 122 -7.85 -5.04 -14.00
N VAL A 123 -9.05 -5.45 -14.40
CA VAL A 123 -9.47 -5.56 -15.80
C VAL A 123 -10.59 -4.55 -16.04
N SER A 124 -10.41 -3.67 -17.02
CA SER A 124 -11.40 -2.69 -17.46
C SER A 124 -11.95 -3.07 -18.84
N ASP A 125 -13.25 -2.94 -19.00
CA ASP A 125 -14.00 -3.12 -20.27
C ASP A 125 -14.46 -1.77 -20.86
N GLY A 126 -13.86 -0.66 -20.43
CA GLY A 126 -14.23 0.69 -20.86
C GLY A 126 -15.35 1.32 -20.03
N ALA A 127 -15.93 0.62 -19.08
CA ALA A 127 -16.97 1.14 -18.19
C ALA A 127 -16.39 1.93 -16.99
N ASN A 128 -17.30 2.52 -16.22
CA ASN A 128 -16.97 3.20 -14.95
C ASN A 128 -16.77 2.23 -13.78
N LYS A 129 -17.03 0.95 -13.98
CA LYS A 129 -16.78 -0.12 -13.01
C LYS A 129 -15.84 -1.14 -13.62
N PRO A 130 -14.89 -1.65 -12.86
CA PRO A 130 -13.99 -2.67 -13.37
C PRO A 130 -14.77 -3.97 -13.68
N TYR A 131 -14.46 -4.60 -14.80
CA TYR A 131 -14.98 -5.91 -15.13
C TYR A 131 -14.55 -6.98 -14.11
N ARG A 132 -13.29 -6.86 -13.66
CA ARG A 132 -12.74 -7.75 -12.62
C ARG A 132 -11.67 -7.04 -11.80
N ILE A 133 -11.69 -7.30 -10.50
CA ILE A 133 -10.61 -6.92 -9.58
C ILE A 133 -10.14 -8.16 -8.84
N LYS A 134 -8.82 -8.33 -8.73
CA LYS A 134 -8.20 -9.27 -7.82
C LYS A 134 -7.22 -8.53 -6.93
N ILE A 135 -7.39 -8.69 -5.62
CA ILE A 135 -6.50 -8.11 -4.62
C ILE A 135 -5.58 -9.22 -4.11
N ARG A 136 -4.27 -8.97 -4.20
CA ARG A 136 -3.25 -9.79 -3.56
C ARG A 136 -2.94 -9.18 -2.21
N ALA A 137 -3.42 -9.81 -1.15
CA ALA A 137 -3.20 -9.38 0.23
C ALA A 137 -1.96 -10.09 0.81
N PRO A 138 -1.05 -9.41 1.50
CA PRO A 138 0.12 -10.03 2.12
C PRO A 138 -0.24 -10.96 3.27
N GLY A 139 -1.35 -10.71 3.97
CA GLY A 139 -1.81 -11.53 5.09
C GLY A 139 -2.18 -12.96 4.73
N PHE A 140 -2.66 -13.20 3.52
CA PHE A 140 -3.06 -14.55 3.07
C PHE A 140 -1.89 -15.56 3.06
N PRO A 141 -0.75 -15.28 2.39
CA PRO A 141 0.41 -16.18 2.48
C PRO A 141 1.05 -16.20 3.88
N HIS A 142 0.98 -15.12 4.66
CA HIS A 142 1.46 -15.12 6.03
C HIS A 142 0.68 -16.12 6.90
N LEU A 143 -0.65 -16.09 6.83
CA LEU A 143 -1.49 -17.02 7.57
C LEU A 143 -1.26 -18.48 7.15
N ALA A 144 -0.99 -18.74 5.88
CA ALA A 144 -0.68 -20.08 5.39
C ALA A 144 0.59 -20.67 6.02
N SER A 145 1.54 -19.84 6.45
CA SER A 145 2.77 -20.30 7.12
C SER A 145 2.59 -20.62 8.61
N MET A 146 1.46 -20.28 9.21
CA MET A 146 1.22 -20.40 10.65
C MET A 146 1.31 -21.85 11.14
N ASP A 147 0.78 -22.81 10.38
CA ASP A 147 0.83 -24.23 10.74
C ASP A 147 2.28 -24.71 10.92
N GLU A 148 3.12 -24.41 9.93
CA GLU A 148 4.53 -24.80 9.98
C GLU A 148 5.30 -24.11 11.12
N MET A 149 5.05 -22.82 11.33
CA MET A 149 5.71 -22.03 12.37
C MET A 149 5.29 -22.43 13.78
N SER A 150 4.13 -23.05 13.95
CA SER A 150 3.58 -23.43 15.25
C SER A 150 3.96 -24.85 15.68
N LYS A 151 4.52 -25.67 14.78
CA LYS A 151 4.90 -27.04 15.09
C LYS A 151 5.97 -27.11 16.18
N GLY A 152 5.69 -27.92 17.19
CA GLY A 152 6.62 -28.12 18.32
C GLY A 152 6.62 -27.02 19.36
N HIS A 153 5.77 -26.00 19.24
CA HIS A 153 5.62 -24.90 20.19
C HIS A 153 4.38 -25.07 21.09
N MET A 154 4.35 -24.32 22.18
CA MET A 154 3.18 -24.30 23.08
C MET A 154 2.04 -23.48 22.48
N LEU A 155 0.81 -23.75 22.92
CA LEU A 155 -0.37 -22.99 22.49
C LEU A 155 -0.25 -21.48 22.78
N SER A 156 0.43 -21.11 23.86
CA SER A 156 0.74 -19.70 24.19
C SER A 156 1.64 -19.03 23.15
N ASP A 157 2.54 -19.79 22.53
CA ASP A 157 3.47 -19.26 21.55
C ASP A 157 2.75 -18.93 20.22
N VAL A 158 1.66 -19.66 19.91
CA VAL A 158 0.84 -19.40 18.73
C VAL A 158 0.29 -17.95 18.75
N VAL A 159 -0.08 -17.43 19.91
CA VAL A 159 -0.54 -16.03 20.04
C VAL A 159 0.57 -15.06 19.65
N THR A 160 1.80 -15.31 20.10
CA THR A 160 2.97 -14.49 19.75
C THR A 160 3.31 -14.60 18.26
N ILE A 161 3.23 -15.81 17.70
CA ILE A 161 3.46 -16.06 16.27
C ILE A 161 2.46 -15.27 15.42
N ILE A 162 1.15 -15.37 15.71
CA ILE A 162 0.09 -14.62 15.02
C ILE A 162 0.34 -13.11 15.13
N GLY A 163 0.66 -12.62 16.33
CA GLY A 163 0.96 -11.21 16.57
C GLY A 163 2.14 -10.70 15.73
N THR A 164 3.19 -11.50 15.60
CA THR A 164 4.38 -11.14 14.81
C THR A 164 4.20 -11.37 13.30
N GLN A 165 3.26 -12.21 12.88
CA GLN A 165 2.84 -12.31 11.48
C GLN A 165 2.04 -11.09 11.01
N ASP A 166 1.49 -10.31 11.97
CA ASP A 166 0.69 -9.12 11.72
C ASP A 166 -0.56 -9.42 10.86
N ILE A 167 -1.31 -10.45 11.25
CA ILE A 167 -2.52 -10.87 10.54
C ILE A 167 -3.68 -9.92 10.85
N VAL A 168 -4.37 -9.50 9.78
CA VAL A 168 -5.69 -8.85 9.84
C VAL A 168 -6.65 -9.70 9.02
N PHE A 169 -7.64 -10.30 9.68
CA PHE A 169 -8.52 -11.27 9.03
C PHE A 169 -9.41 -10.66 7.95
N GLY A 170 -9.83 -9.40 8.09
CA GLY A 170 -10.55 -8.71 7.03
C GLY A 170 -9.78 -8.59 5.70
N GLU A 171 -8.46 -8.55 5.77
CA GLU A 171 -7.57 -8.61 4.60
C GLU A 171 -7.51 -10.03 4.01
N VAL A 172 -7.56 -11.05 4.84
CA VAL A 172 -7.50 -12.45 4.43
C VAL A 172 -8.82 -12.93 3.86
N ASP A 173 -9.93 -12.59 4.49
CA ASP A 173 -11.28 -13.08 4.16
C ASP A 173 -11.92 -12.36 2.97
N ARG A 174 -11.69 -11.07 2.79
CA ARG A 174 -12.17 -10.18 1.69
C ARG A 174 -13.63 -10.36 1.30
#